data_f7cf0b349281a1b36cd3e5d7429aae3b
#
_entry.id   f7cf0b349281a1b36cd3e5d7429aae3b
#
_cell.length_a   1.000
_cell.length_b   1.000
_cell.length_c   1.000
_cell.angle_alpha   90.00
_cell.angle_beta   90.00
_cell.angle_gamma   90.00
#
_symmetry.space_group_name_H-M   'P 1'
#
loop_
_entity.id
_entity.type
_entity.pdbx_description
1 polymer ?
#
loop_
_entity_poly.entity_id
_entity_poly.type
_entity_poly.pdbx_seq_one_letter_code
_entity_poly.pdbx_strand_id
1 'polypeptide(L)'
;MHALTIAEIDRRKPVSFPAEVWIVSVTTVLSRSVGFLALYSTVFYKSIGLSPAALSLALFAAGFAGVLGSLAGGWFASRFGSADVLIAGSLLNVPLLFLLGLVSTEPVWAIVSASLSVAVTQSFAGPASALVTGSSYQGDTVTVVAFHRIFLSSGVTVAPIVVAVVGDHNFSTLFMLSSLGSLLTAVLLLSERTRLRAADNRAQTRVRASEFDAHVAADAAYDTFRAARVWAVVGVFGTAMALYAQSMSGTPLSLDRISGGGQLYGVLIAVNSIFIIAFELPLTFVTSRIRWNYALGLGIFVTGLGLAICGLGTSWTVCIAGFVLFSLGEAIFIPQASAAIARLSSPSENPRYQGYLSAAQSIGFAVGPGIGAFGVLHDLSLYWALVVQISFVTGAVAVVAGVNKNRSPEYVR
;
A
#
# COMPACT_ATOMS: atom_id res chain seq x y z
N MET A 1 -30.97 16.18 30.03
CA MET A 1 -30.04 17.27 29.74
C MET A 1 -28.89 17.13 30.72
N HIS A 2 -27.98 16.16 30.47
CA HIS A 2 -26.76 15.95 31.27
C HIS A 2 -25.63 16.69 30.58
N ALA A 3 -25.14 17.74 31.20
CA ALA A 3 -23.92 18.42 30.81
C ALA A 3 -22.75 17.42 31.00
N LEU A 4 -22.20 16.93 29.90
CA LEU A 4 -20.94 16.21 29.90
C LEU A 4 -19.87 17.20 30.36
N THR A 5 -19.39 17.00 31.56
CA THR A 5 -18.33 17.79 32.19
C THR A 5 -17.06 17.61 31.37
N ILE A 6 -16.43 18.72 30.97
CA ILE A 6 -15.15 18.81 30.25
C ILE A 6 -13.99 18.08 31.00
N ALA A 7 -14.24 17.57 32.19
CA ALA A 7 -13.30 16.81 33.03
C ALA A 7 -13.09 15.35 32.63
N GLU A 8 -13.89 14.79 31.72
CA GLU A 8 -13.74 13.44 31.18
C GLU A 8 -13.05 13.37 29.80
N ILE A 9 -12.36 14.44 29.38
CA ILE A 9 -11.27 14.30 28.43
C ILE A 9 -10.12 13.65 29.22
N ASP A 10 -10.35 12.37 29.47
CA ASP A 10 -9.42 11.47 30.12
C ASP A 10 -8.04 11.67 29.49
N ARG A 11 -7.04 11.90 30.32
CA ARG A 11 -5.63 11.99 29.98
C ARG A 11 -5.27 10.73 29.18
N ARG A 12 -5.50 10.75 27.89
CA ARG A 12 -5.12 9.65 26.99
C ARG A 12 -3.63 9.45 27.20
N LYS A 13 -3.27 8.31 27.77
CA LYS A 13 -1.89 7.86 27.83
C LYS A 13 -1.28 8.13 26.45
N PRO A 14 -0.07 8.66 26.37
CA PRO A 14 0.55 8.92 25.07
C PRO A 14 0.45 7.64 24.23
N VAL A 15 0.02 7.77 22.98
CA VAL A 15 -0.16 6.64 22.07
C VAL A 15 1.21 5.97 21.93
N SER A 16 1.44 4.88 22.66
CA SER A 16 2.67 4.11 22.57
C SER A 16 2.42 2.92 21.64
N PHE A 17 3.11 2.91 20.50
CA PHE A 17 3.07 1.78 19.60
C PHE A 17 3.99 0.66 20.09
N PRO A 18 3.59 -0.62 19.94
CA PRO A 18 4.42 -1.77 20.28
C PRO A 18 5.75 -1.79 19.51
N ALA A 19 6.77 -2.41 20.10
CA ALA A 19 8.11 -2.47 19.51
C ALA A 19 8.11 -3.12 18.13
N GLU A 20 7.29 -4.16 17.90
CA GLU A 20 7.15 -4.82 16.62
C GLU A 20 6.68 -3.86 15.51
N VAL A 21 5.79 -2.92 15.83
CA VAL A 21 5.32 -1.90 14.88
C VAL A 21 6.44 -0.93 14.52
N TRP A 22 7.21 -0.48 15.50
CA TRP A 22 8.38 0.38 15.28
C TRP A 22 9.44 -0.31 14.43
N ILE A 23 9.78 -1.57 14.74
CA ILE A 23 10.79 -2.34 14.00
C ILE A 23 10.37 -2.47 12.53
N VAL A 24 9.14 -2.90 12.25
CA VAL A 24 8.63 -3.05 10.89
C VAL A 24 8.56 -1.70 10.17
N SER A 25 8.17 -0.63 10.85
CA SER A 25 8.08 0.71 10.25
C SER A 25 9.46 1.27 9.90
N VAL A 26 10.44 1.17 10.78
CA VAL A 26 11.82 1.63 10.52
C VAL A 26 12.47 0.82 9.40
N THR A 27 12.31 -0.52 9.39
CA THR A 27 12.82 -1.36 8.30
C THR A 27 12.15 -1.03 6.97
N THR A 28 10.88 -0.62 6.98
CA THR A 28 10.16 -0.16 5.78
C THR A 28 10.75 1.15 5.26
N VAL A 29 11.06 2.14 6.12
CA VAL A 29 11.76 3.37 5.68
C VAL A 29 13.07 3.02 5.00
N LEU A 30 13.92 2.21 5.64
CA LEU A 30 15.21 1.82 5.08
C LEU A 30 15.07 1.16 3.70
N SER A 31 14.17 0.18 3.58
CA SER A 31 13.91 -0.52 2.33
C SER A 31 13.37 0.39 1.23
N ARG A 32 12.47 1.34 1.57
CA ARG A 32 11.84 2.25 0.60
C ARG A 32 12.73 3.43 0.22
N SER A 33 13.57 3.92 1.13
CA SER A 33 14.51 5.02 0.86
C SER A 33 15.57 4.66 -0.21
N VAL A 34 15.85 3.39 -0.39
CA VAL A 34 16.77 2.86 -1.40
C VAL A 34 16.05 2.00 -2.44
N GLY A 35 14.72 2.09 -2.51
CA GLY A 35 13.88 1.33 -3.44
C GLY A 35 13.83 1.95 -4.84
N PHE A 36 14.96 2.30 -5.43
CA PHE A 36 15.06 3.05 -6.71
C PHE A 36 14.41 2.32 -7.87
N LEU A 37 14.47 1.00 -7.91
CA LEU A 37 13.92 0.21 -9.00
C LEU A 37 12.42 0.45 -9.19
N ALA A 38 11.66 0.59 -8.10
CA ALA A 38 10.22 0.81 -8.17
C ALA A 38 9.84 2.16 -8.80
N LEU A 39 10.66 3.20 -8.57
CA LEU A 39 10.39 4.57 -9.03
C LEU A 39 11.02 4.87 -10.39
N TYR A 40 12.20 4.32 -10.66
CA TYR A 40 13.03 4.70 -11.81
C TYR A 40 13.21 3.56 -12.83
N SER A 41 12.43 2.49 -12.76
CA SER A 41 12.53 1.35 -13.70
C SER A 41 12.42 1.76 -15.15
N THR A 42 11.52 2.68 -15.50
CA THR A 42 11.36 3.19 -16.87
C THR A 42 12.60 3.94 -17.34
N VAL A 43 13.17 4.82 -16.48
CA VAL A 43 14.39 5.59 -16.80
C VAL A 43 15.58 4.65 -16.94
N PHE A 44 15.71 3.69 -16.02
CA PHE A 44 16.74 2.66 -16.06
C PHE A 44 16.68 1.82 -17.34
N TYR A 45 15.53 1.28 -17.70
CA TYR A 45 15.41 0.47 -18.92
C TYR A 45 15.63 1.27 -20.22
N LYS A 46 15.28 2.56 -20.21
CA LYS A 46 15.66 3.46 -21.33
C LYS A 46 17.16 3.70 -21.41
N SER A 47 17.84 3.85 -20.27
CA SER A 47 19.30 4.13 -20.24
C SER A 47 20.14 2.96 -20.75
N ILE A 48 19.64 1.73 -20.66
CA ILE A 48 20.29 0.53 -21.23
C ILE A 48 19.88 0.25 -22.68
N GLY A 49 19.19 1.18 -23.33
CA GLY A 49 18.91 1.13 -24.76
C GLY A 49 17.77 0.20 -25.18
N LEU A 50 16.85 -0.15 -24.29
CA LEU A 50 15.70 -0.99 -24.67
C LEU A 50 14.81 -0.24 -25.66
N SER A 51 14.39 -0.95 -26.71
CA SER A 51 13.34 -0.48 -27.62
C SER A 51 12.02 -0.27 -26.87
N PRO A 52 11.10 0.57 -27.36
CA PRO A 52 9.80 0.79 -26.71
C PRO A 52 9.01 -0.50 -26.43
N ALA A 53 9.07 -1.46 -27.33
CA ALA A 53 8.41 -2.78 -27.16
C ALA A 53 9.09 -3.61 -26.05
N ALA A 54 10.43 -3.67 -26.03
CA ALA A 54 11.20 -4.36 -25.01
C ALA A 54 11.05 -3.69 -23.63
N LEU A 55 10.97 -2.37 -23.57
CA LEU A 55 10.68 -1.60 -22.35
C LEU A 55 9.31 -1.99 -21.78
N SER A 56 8.29 -2.01 -22.62
CA SER A 56 6.94 -2.40 -22.21
C SER A 56 6.91 -3.83 -21.68
N LEU A 57 7.59 -4.76 -22.34
CA LEU A 57 7.69 -6.15 -21.91
C LEU A 57 8.43 -6.29 -20.58
N ALA A 58 9.53 -5.54 -20.39
CA ALA A 58 10.29 -5.55 -19.14
C ALA A 58 9.47 -5.01 -17.96
N LEU A 59 8.72 -3.92 -18.15
CA LEU A 59 7.84 -3.36 -17.13
C LEU A 59 6.67 -4.32 -16.81
N PHE A 60 6.11 -4.96 -17.83
CA PHE A 60 5.08 -5.98 -17.64
C PHE A 60 5.62 -7.19 -16.87
N ALA A 61 6.80 -7.70 -17.23
CA ALA A 61 7.45 -8.81 -16.53
C ALA A 61 7.72 -8.47 -15.06
N ALA A 62 8.22 -7.27 -14.76
CA ALA A 62 8.43 -6.78 -13.40
C ALA A 62 7.10 -6.67 -12.63
N GLY A 63 6.05 -6.12 -13.26
CA GLY A 63 4.71 -6.04 -12.67
C GLY A 63 4.12 -7.42 -12.34
N PHE A 64 4.21 -8.35 -13.28
CA PHE A 64 3.75 -9.73 -13.10
C PHE A 64 4.55 -10.45 -12.00
N ALA A 65 5.87 -10.29 -11.98
CA ALA A 65 6.73 -10.81 -10.93
C ALA A 65 6.34 -10.24 -9.55
N GLY A 66 5.97 -8.96 -9.50
CA GLY A 66 5.44 -8.31 -8.28
C GLY A 66 4.16 -8.95 -7.76
N VAL A 67 3.21 -9.27 -8.65
CA VAL A 67 1.97 -10.00 -8.28
C VAL A 67 2.31 -11.37 -7.70
N LEU A 68 3.15 -12.15 -8.39
CA LEU A 68 3.58 -13.46 -7.89
C LEU A 68 4.31 -13.36 -6.55
N GLY A 69 5.18 -12.36 -6.40
CA GLY A 69 5.89 -12.08 -5.15
C GLY A 69 4.94 -11.79 -4.00
N SER A 70 3.93 -10.93 -4.21
CA SER A 70 2.91 -10.60 -3.19
C SER A 70 2.13 -11.83 -2.73
N LEU A 71 1.71 -12.68 -3.68
CA LEU A 71 1.00 -13.93 -3.38
C LEU A 71 1.89 -14.92 -2.63
N ALA A 72 3.12 -15.12 -3.11
CA ALA A 72 4.10 -16.01 -2.49
C ALA A 72 4.43 -15.53 -1.06
N GLY A 73 4.68 -14.23 -0.88
CA GLY A 73 4.98 -13.64 0.42
C GLY A 73 3.88 -13.87 1.45
N GLY A 74 2.62 -13.66 1.08
CA GLY A 74 1.47 -13.95 1.93
C GLY A 74 1.33 -15.44 2.27
N TRP A 75 1.53 -16.33 1.28
CA TRP A 75 1.47 -17.77 1.48
C TRP A 75 2.61 -18.28 2.37
N PHE A 76 3.84 -17.86 2.11
CA PHE A 76 4.99 -18.23 2.95
C PHE A 76 4.83 -17.70 4.38
N ALA A 77 4.32 -16.47 4.55
CA ALA A 77 4.13 -15.90 5.88
C ALA A 77 3.07 -16.64 6.70
N SER A 78 1.99 -17.13 6.06
CA SER A 78 0.98 -17.95 6.74
C SER A 78 1.53 -19.31 7.19
N ARG A 79 2.59 -19.82 6.52
CA ARG A 79 3.18 -21.13 6.81
C ARG A 79 4.40 -21.06 7.75
N PHE A 80 5.26 -20.07 7.56
CA PHE A 80 6.56 -19.96 8.24
C PHE A 80 6.63 -18.79 9.23
N GLY A 81 5.62 -17.92 9.24
CA GLY A 81 5.57 -16.69 10.01
C GLY A 81 6.05 -15.47 9.23
N SER A 82 5.45 -14.33 9.54
CA SER A 82 5.70 -13.06 8.84
C SER A 82 7.13 -12.55 9.07
N ALA A 83 7.65 -12.71 10.28
CA ALA A 83 8.99 -12.30 10.64
C ALA A 83 10.07 -13.03 9.80
N ASP A 84 9.95 -14.34 9.66
CA ASP A 84 10.94 -15.14 8.92
C ASP A 84 10.91 -14.84 7.41
N VAL A 85 9.74 -14.58 6.84
CA VAL A 85 9.61 -14.19 5.42
C VAL A 85 10.25 -12.84 5.16
N LEU A 86 10.06 -11.85 6.04
CA LEU A 86 10.71 -10.54 5.92
C LEU A 86 12.23 -10.66 5.99
N ILE A 87 12.76 -11.47 6.92
CA ILE A 87 14.20 -11.70 7.07
C ILE A 87 14.76 -12.41 5.83
N ALA A 88 14.17 -13.54 5.44
CA ALA A 88 14.64 -14.32 4.30
C ALA A 88 14.58 -13.53 2.99
N GLY A 89 13.49 -12.81 2.77
CA GLY A 89 13.34 -11.96 1.59
C GLY A 89 14.35 -10.81 1.55
N SER A 90 14.59 -10.12 2.69
CA SER A 90 15.60 -9.06 2.75
C SER A 90 17.00 -9.60 2.45
N LEU A 91 17.35 -10.77 2.99
CA LEU A 91 18.63 -11.44 2.69
C LEU A 91 18.74 -11.84 1.22
N LEU A 92 17.67 -12.38 0.64
CA LEU A 92 17.63 -12.76 -0.77
C LEU A 92 17.74 -11.56 -1.72
N ASN A 93 17.20 -10.42 -1.32
CA ASN A 93 17.22 -9.20 -2.13
C ASN A 93 18.63 -8.57 -2.22
N VAL A 94 19.51 -8.83 -1.23
CA VAL A 94 20.90 -8.32 -1.24
C VAL A 94 21.68 -8.78 -2.50
N PRO A 95 21.86 -10.09 -2.77
CA PRO A 95 22.58 -10.53 -3.95
C PRO A 95 21.87 -10.18 -5.26
N LEU A 96 20.53 -10.13 -5.28
CA LEU A 96 19.78 -9.75 -6.49
C LEU A 96 20.04 -8.30 -6.90
N LEU A 97 20.01 -7.37 -5.95
CA LEU A 97 20.27 -5.95 -6.20
C LEU A 97 21.77 -5.70 -6.47
N PHE A 98 22.66 -6.42 -5.79
CA PHE A 98 24.10 -6.36 -6.07
C PHE A 98 24.39 -6.84 -7.48
N LEU A 99 23.84 -8.00 -7.88
CA LEU A 99 23.95 -8.52 -9.24
C LEU A 99 23.39 -7.51 -10.26
N LEU A 100 22.22 -6.93 -10.00
CA LEU A 100 21.63 -5.90 -10.86
C LEU A 100 22.57 -4.71 -11.05
N GLY A 101 23.27 -4.29 -9.99
CA GLY A 101 24.29 -3.25 -10.07
C GLY A 101 25.48 -3.62 -10.96
N LEU A 102 25.90 -4.90 -10.97
CA LEU A 102 27.00 -5.40 -11.81
C LEU A 102 26.59 -5.58 -13.28
N VAL A 103 25.39 -6.10 -13.52
CA VAL A 103 24.90 -6.44 -14.88
C VAL A 103 23.96 -5.38 -15.44
N SER A 104 23.97 -4.18 -14.88
CA SER A 104 23.04 -3.10 -15.26
C SER A 104 23.16 -2.66 -16.73
N THR A 105 24.23 -2.99 -17.42
CA THR A 105 24.44 -2.72 -18.85
C THR A 105 23.98 -3.87 -19.77
N GLU A 106 23.73 -5.05 -19.23
CA GLU A 106 23.35 -6.25 -19.98
C GLU A 106 21.82 -6.41 -19.96
N PRO A 107 21.09 -6.11 -21.03
CA PRO A 107 19.62 -5.98 -20.99
C PRO A 107 18.89 -7.19 -20.45
N VAL A 108 19.26 -8.41 -20.85
CA VAL A 108 18.56 -9.64 -20.44
C VAL A 108 18.73 -9.89 -18.94
N TRP A 109 19.97 -9.83 -18.46
CA TRP A 109 20.28 -10.05 -17.04
C TRP A 109 19.74 -8.94 -16.14
N ALA A 110 19.73 -7.69 -16.64
CA ALA A 110 19.13 -6.57 -15.96
C ALA A 110 17.61 -6.76 -15.78
N ILE A 111 16.89 -7.18 -16.81
CA ILE A 111 15.44 -7.46 -16.74
C ILE A 111 15.17 -8.62 -15.77
N VAL A 112 15.91 -9.71 -15.85
CA VAL A 112 15.72 -10.88 -14.99
C VAL A 112 15.98 -10.52 -13.51
N SER A 113 17.14 -9.91 -13.22
CA SER A 113 17.51 -9.54 -11.85
C SER A 113 16.54 -8.51 -11.25
N ALA A 114 16.14 -7.52 -12.05
CA ALA A 114 15.15 -6.52 -11.64
C ALA A 114 13.78 -7.15 -11.35
N SER A 115 13.29 -8.03 -12.23
CA SER A 115 12.00 -8.71 -12.04
C SER A 115 12.01 -9.59 -10.78
N LEU A 116 13.09 -10.33 -10.54
CA LEU A 116 13.25 -11.14 -9.33
C LEU A 116 13.31 -10.25 -8.06
N SER A 117 14.06 -9.14 -8.11
CA SER A 117 14.12 -8.19 -7.00
C SER A 117 12.75 -7.55 -6.71
N VAL A 118 11.98 -7.22 -7.75
CA VAL A 118 10.60 -6.74 -7.58
C VAL A 118 9.72 -7.80 -6.93
N ALA A 119 9.80 -9.07 -7.37
CA ALA A 119 9.04 -10.16 -6.75
C ALA A 119 9.37 -10.30 -5.26
N VAL A 120 10.65 -10.29 -4.90
CA VAL A 120 11.10 -10.37 -3.51
C VAL A 120 10.64 -9.15 -2.70
N THR A 121 10.79 -7.94 -3.23
CA THR A 121 10.36 -6.71 -2.53
C THR A 121 8.84 -6.67 -2.32
N GLN A 122 8.05 -7.10 -3.30
CA GLN A 122 6.60 -7.16 -3.18
C GLN A 122 6.14 -8.28 -2.24
N SER A 123 6.96 -9.31 -2.01
CA SER A 123 6.65 -10.34 -1.01
C SER A 123 6.64 -9.83 0.44
N PHE A 124 7.20 -8.64 0.71
CA PHE A 124 7.23 -8.06 2.06
C PHE A 124 5.90 -7.43 2.48
N ALA A 125 5.11 -6.95 1.52
CA ALA A 125 3.93 -6.13 1.82
C ALA A 125 2.89 -6.87 2.67
N GLY A 126 2.57 -8.12 2.33
CA GLY A 126 1.66 -8.97 3.11
C GLY A 126 2.15 -9.24 4.54
N PRO A 127 3.36 -9.81 4.71
CA PRO A 127 3.95 -10.07 6.02
C PRO A 127 4.11 -8.83 6.90
N ALA A 128 4.58 -7.71 6.35
CA ALA A 128 4.69 -6.45 7.08
C ALA A 128 3.33 -5.95 7.58
N SER A 129 2.33 -5.92 6.70
CA SER A 129 0.95 -5.59 7.07
C SER A 129 0.40 -6.53 8.14
N ALA A 130 0.69 -7.83 8.06
CA ALA A 130 0.22 -8.81 9.04
C ALA A 130 0.85 -8.58 10.42
N LEU A 131 2.15 -8.30 10.51
CA LEU A 131 2.81 -7.96 11.78
C LEU A 131 2.26 -6.66 12.37
N VAL A 132 2.01 -5.66 11.55
CA VAL A 132 1.46 -4.38 11.98
C VAL A 132 0.03 -4.54 12.48
N THR A 133 -0.84 -5.19 11.71
CA THR A 133 -2.26 -5.38 12.05
C THR A 133 -2.49 -6.39 13.17
N GLY A 134 -1.61 -7.40 13.29
CA GLY A 134 -1.62 -8.41 14.36
C GLY A 134 -0.87 -8.00 15.63
N SER A 135 -0.35 -6.77 15.69
CA SER A 135 0.45 -6.28 16.82
C SER A 135 -0.32 -6.27 18.15
N SER A 136 0.42 -6.12 19.25
CA SER A 136 -0.16 -6.05 20.60
C SER A 136 -0.80 -4.70 20.94
N TYR A 137 -0.97 -3.82 19.95
CA TYR A 137 -1.59 -2.51 20.13
C TYR A 137 -3.03 -2.63 20.66
N GLN A 138 -3.37 -1.88 21.70
CA GLN A 138 -4.68 -1.94 22.36
C GLN A 138 -5.71 -0.99 21.74
N GLY A 139 -5.31 -0.17 20.77
CA GLY A 139 -6.19 0.77 20.07
C GLY A 139 -6.72 0.21 18.74
N ASP A 140 -7.29 1.11 17.93
CA ASP A 140 -7.84 0.72 16.62
C ASP A 140 -6.72 0.31 15.64
N THR A 141 -6.92 -0.81 14.97
CA THR A 141 -6.02 -1.37 13.95
C THR A 141 -5.73 -0.38 12.82
N VAL A 142 -6.69 0.47 12.45
CA VAL A 142 -6.50 1.52 11.44
C VAL A 142 -5.40 2.50 11.84
N THR A 143 -5.33 2.85 13.12
CA THR A 143 -4.30 3.77 13.66
C THR A 143 -2.89 3.21 13.50
N VAL A 144 -2.70 1.91 13.75
CA VAL A 144 -1.40 1.24 13.59
C VAL A 144 -0.99 1.19 12.12
N VAL A 145 -1.93 0.88 11.24
CA VAL A 145 -1.70 0.86 9.79
C VAL A 145 -1.33 2.25 9.27
N ALA A 146 -2.07 3.28 9.70
CA ALA A 146 -1.77 4.66 9.33
C ALA A 146 -0.39 5.11 9.84
N PHE A 147 -0.03 4.76 11.07
CA PHE A 147 1.31 5.02 11.60
C PHE A 147 2.39 4.37 10.74
N HIS A 148 2.26 3.09 10.40
CA HIS A 148 3.19 2.40 9.52
C HIS A 148 3.29 3.05 8.13
N ARG A 149 2.17 3.54 7.57
CA ARG A 149 2.15 4.21 6.27
C ARG A 149 2.92 5.52 6.24
N ILE A 150 2.97 6.28 7.33
CA ILE A 150 3.82 7.49 7.41
C ILE A 150 5.28 7.13 7.15
N PHE A 151 5.77 6.05 7.75
CA PHE A 151 7.13 5.56 7.53
C PHE A 151 7.34 5.09 6.09
N LEU A 152 6.37 4.38 5.51
CA LEU A 152 6.41 3.98 4.11
C LEU A 152 6.51 5.20 3.20
N SER A 153 5.66 6.21 3.37
CA SER A 153 5.65 7.45 2.58
C SER A 153 6.94 8.25 2.76
N SER A 154 7.47 8.31 3.99
CA SER A 154 8.75 8.97 4.28
C SER A 154 9.90 8.30 3.52
N GLY A 155 9.95 6.97 3.48
CA GLY A 155 10.96 6.23 2.73
C GLY A 155 10.88 6.50 1.23
N VAL A 156 9.67 6.49 0.66
CA VAL A 156 9.45 6.78 -0.77
C VAL A 156 9.87 8.22 -1.11
N THR A 157 9.69 9.19 -0.19
CA THR A 157 10.10 10.59 -0.40
C THR A 157 11.61 10.75 -0.38
N VAL A 158 12.35 9.94 0.38
CA VAL A 158 13.83 10.00 0.44
C VAL A 158 14.48 9.48 -0.85
N ALA A 159 13.91 8.48 -1.51
CA ALA A 159 14.53 7.85 -2.69
C ALA A 159 14.86 8.85 -3.83
N PRO A 160 13.97 9.76 -4.26
CA PRO A 160 14.30 10.77 -5.27
C PRO A 160 15.44 11.72 -4.85
N ILE A 161 15.54 12.03 -3.55
CA ILE A 161 16.63 12.90 -3.03
C ILE A 161 17.96 12.18 -3.19
N VAL A 162 18.03 10.90 -2.88
CA VAL A 162 19.26 10.10 -3.10
C VAL A 162 19.62 10.04 -4.57
N VAL A 163 18.63 9.84 -5.46
CA VAL A 163 18.87 9.85 -6.91
C VAL A 163 19.40 11.21 -7.39
N ALA A 164 18.86 12.32 -6.88
CA ALA A 164 19.33 13.67 -7.22
C ALA A 164 20.79 13.90 -6.80
N VAL A 165 21.24 13.28 -5.69
CA VAL A 165 22.63 13.41 -5.20
C VAL A 165 23.58 12.48 -5.97
N VAL A 166 23.19 11.25 -6.24
CA VAL A 166 24.04 10.24 -6.91
C VAL A 166 24.10 10.47 -8.42
N GLY A 167 23.06 11.05 -8.99
CA GLY A 167 22.86 11.22 -10.43
C GLY A 167 22.01 10.09 -11.04
N ASP A 168 21.08 10.48 -11.89
CA ASP A 168 20.11 9.62 -12.56
C ASP A 168 20.70 8.70 -13.65
N HIS A 169 21.98 8.91 -14.00
CA HIS A 169 22.72 8.07 -14.94
C HIS A 169 23.57 6.99 -14.28
N ASN A 170 23.73 7.02 -12.96
CA ASN A 170 24.60 6.08 -12.24
C ASN A 170 23.80 4.96 -11.56
N PHE A 171 23.02 4.20 -12.37
CA PHE A 171 22.16 3.12 -11.88
C PHE A 171 22.93 2.01 -11.16
N SER A 172 24.16 1.70 -11.57
CA SER A 172 25.00 0.71 -10.88
C SER A 172 25.19 1.08 -9.41
N THR A 173 25.59 2.31 -9.12
CA THR A 173 25.73 2.82 -7.74
C THR A 173 24.39 2.84 -6.99
N LEU A 174 23.31 3.24 -7.63
CA LEU A 174 21.98 3.24 -7.02
C LEU A 174 21.55 1.82 -6.61
N PHE A 175 21.78 0.80 -7.44
CA PHE A 175 21.46 -0.59 -7.10
C PHE A 175 22.38 -1.17 -6.04
N MET A 176 23.67 -0.80 -6.02
CA MET A 176 24.58 -1.17 -4.93
C MET A 176 24.15 -0.55 -3.60
N LEU A 177 23.69 0.71 -3.59
CA LEU A 177 23.08 1.34 -2.41
C LEU A 177 21.80 0.64 -1.99
N SER A 178 20.96 0.20 -2.95
CA SER A 178 19.76 -0.61 -2.65
C SER A 178 20.11 -1.95 -2.02
N SER A 179 21.19 -2.60 -2.50
CA SER A 179 21.72 -3.84 -1.91
C SER A 179 22.19 -3.62 -0.47
N LEU A 180 22.94 -2.54 -0.21
CA LEU A 180 23.37 -2.16 1.13
C LEU A 180 22.17 -1.86 2.05
N GLY A 181 21.17 -1.14 1.57
CA GLY A 181 19.94 -0.88 2.31
C GLY A 181 19.17 -2.16 2.64
N SER A 182 19.11 -3.11 1.71
CA SER A 182 18.52 -4.44 1.97
C SER A 182 19.32 -5.23 3.00
N LEU A 183 20.65 -5.12 2.99
CA LEU A 183 21.52 -5.75 4.00
C LEU A 183 21.26 -5.13 5.39
N LEU A 184 21.23 -3.80 5.50
CA LEU A 184 20.92 -3.11 6.75
C LEU A 184 19.53 -3.49 7.27
N THR A 185 18.53 -3.56 6.39
CA THR A 185 17.19 -4.04 6.71
C THR A 185 17.23 -5.48 7.26
N ALA A 186 17.97 -6.38 6.59
CA ALA A 186 18.11 -7.77 7.03
C ALA A 186 18.79 -7.87 8.40
N VAL A 187 19.88 -7.12 8.62
CA VAL A 187 20.59 -7.08 9.91
C VAL A 187 19.68 -6.61 11.03
N LEU A 188 18.92 -5.53 10.80
CA LEU A 188 17.96 -4.99 11.80
C LEU A 188 16.84 -5.99 12.10
N LEU A 189 16.27 -6.64 11.07
CA LEU A 189 15.27 -7.68 11.27
C LEU A 189 15.82 -8.90 12.00
N LEU A 190 17.06 -9.31 11.71
CA LEU A 190 17.74 -10.41 12.38
C LEU A 190 18.03 -10.10 13.86
N SER A 191 18.48 -8.90 14.18
CA SER A 191 18.73 -8.49 15.57
C SER A 191 17.46 -8.50 16.43
N GLU A 192 16.30 -8.24 15.83
CA GLU A 192 15.01 -8.19 16.48
C GLU A 192 14.14 -9.45 16.25
N ARG A 193 14.74 -10.50 15.66
CA ARG A 193 14.02 -11.72 15.25
C ARG A 193 13.22 -12.36 16.36
N THR A 194 13.77 -12.41 17.58
CA THR A 194 13.10 -13.01 18.74
C THR A 194 11.82 -12.25 19.12
N ARG A 195 11.86 -10.91 19.07
CA ARG A 195 10.70 -10.05 19.35
C ARG A 195 9.63 -10.18 18.26
N LEU A 196 10.04 -10.17 17.00
CA LEU A 196 9.12 -10.31 15.86
C LEU A 196 8.45 -11.68 15.85
N ARG A 197 9.19 -12.76 16.08
CA ARG A 197 8.63 -14.11 16.22
C ARG A 197 7.69 -14.24 17.41
N ALA A 198 8.02 -13.60 18.54
CA ALA A 198 7.14 -13.57 19.69
C ALA A 198 5.84 -12.81 19.41
N ALA A 199 5.88 -11.77 18.54
CA ALA A 199 4.68 -11.07 18.07
C ALA A 199 3.82 -11.95 17.17
N ASP A 200 4.42 -12.65 16.18
CA ASP A 200 3.73 -13.63 15.33
C ASP A 200 3.06 -14.73 16.18
N ASN A 201 3.79 -15.31 17.11
CA ASN A 201 3.28 -16.38 17.98
C ASN A 201 2.14 -15.88 18.87
N ARG A 202 2.24 -14.67 19.43
CA ARG A 202 1.15 -14.06 20.23
C ARG A 202 -0.12 -13.87 19.40
N ALA A 203 0.03 -13.40 18.16
CA ALA A 203 -1.08 -13.27 17.23
C ALA A 203 -1.75 -14.63 17.00
N GLN A 204 -1.00 -15.69 16.72
CA GLN A 204 -1.50 -17.06 16.52
C GLN A 204 -2.12 -17.67 17.78
N THR A 205 -1.55 -17.45 18.97
CA THR A 205 -2.07 -18.00 20.24
C THR A 205 -3.41 -17.38 20.64
N ARG A 206 -3.58 -16.06 20.41
CA ARG A 206 -4.88 -15.39 20.61
C ARG A 206 -6.00 -16.04 19.80
N VAL A 207 -5.67 -16.57 18.64
CA VAL A 207 -6.63 -17.26 17.76
C VAL A 207 -7.03 -18.61 18.29
N ARG A 208 -6.03 -19.43 18.65
CA ARG A 208 -6.34 -20.78 19.17
C ARG A 208 -7.25 -20.71 20.39
N ALA A 209 -7.08 -19.66 21.23
CA ALA A 209 -7.98 -19.40 22.33
C ALA A 209 -9.39 -19.02 21.86
N SER A 210 -9.52 -18.13 20.86
CA SER A 210 -10.82 -17.71 20.34
C SER A 210 -11.49 -18.77 19.45
N GLU A 211 -10.72 -19.60 18.73
CA GLU A 211 -11.24 -20.71 17.92
C GLU A 211 -11.74 -21.86 18.80
N PHE A 212 -11.14 -22.09 19.97
CA PHE A 212 -11.64 -23.07 20.93
C PHE A 212 -13.03 -22.68 21.48
N ASP A 213 -13.23 -21.37 21.72
CA ASP A 213 -14.54 -20.84 22.14
C ASP A 213 -15.55 -20.76 20.97
N ALA A 214 -15.08 -20.61 19.71
CA ALA A 214 -15.92 -20.49 18.52
C ALA A 214 -16.27 -21.83 17.86
N HIS A 215 -15.53 -22.92 18.12
CA HIS A 215 -15.81 -24.25 17.57
C HIS A 215 -17.15 -24.84 18.05
N VAL A 216 -17.78 -24.22 19.05
CA VAL A 216 -19.12 -24.61 19.55
C VAL A 216 -20.26 -24.01 18.70
N ALA A 217 -20.00 -23.07 17.76
CA ALA A 217 -21.04 -22.34 17.04
C ALA A 217 -20.75 -22.05 15.55
N ALA A 218 -19.83 -22.75 14.89
CA ALA A 218 -19.46 -22.44 13.50
C ALA A 218 -20.42 -23.10 12.49
N ASP A 219 -21.40 -22.32 12.05
CA ASP A 219 -22.22 -22.61 10.86
C ASP A 219 -21.36 -22.45 9.60
N ALA A 220 -21.31 -23.48 8.71
CA ALA A 220 -20.60 -23.43 7.42
C ALA A 220 -21.03 -22.23 6.54
N ALA A 221 -22.27 -21.76 6.72
CA ALA A 221 -22.79 -20.54 6.10
C ALA A 221 -22.04 -19.28 6.57
N TYR A 222 -21.61 -19.20 7.83
CA TYR A 222 -20.85 -18.05 8.36
C TYR A 222 -19.47 -17.92 7.72
N ASP A 223 -18.77 -19.04 7.52
CA ASP A 223 -17.45 -19.07 6.89
C ASP A 223 -17.50 -18.67 5.40
N THR A 224 -18.54 -19.10 4.69
CA THR A 224 -18.77 -18.73 3.28
C THR A 224 -19.04 -17.23 3.16
N PHE A 225 -19.87 -16.65 4.02
CA PHE A 225 -20.14 -15.22 4.05
C PHE A 225 -18.89 -14.40 4.42
N ARG A 226 -18.08 -14.88 5.33
CA ARG A 226 -16.82 -14.24 5.71
C ARG A 226 -15.84 -14.23 4.53
N ALA A 227 -15.66 -15.35 3.86
CA ALA A 227 -14.80 -15.46 2.68
C ALA A 227 -15.26 -14.53 1.55
N ALA A 228 -16.56 -14.48 1.25
CA ALA A 228 -17.11 -13.59 0.23
C ALA A 228 -16.83 -12.11 0.55
N ARG A 229 -16.90 -11.70 1.82
CA ARG A 229 -16.58 -10.32 2.24
C ARG A 229 -15.09 -9.99 2.09
N VAL A 230 -14.21 -10.92 2.42
CA VAL A 230 -12.77 -10.76 2.21
C VAL A 230 -12.47 -10.54 0.72
N TRP A 231 -13.01 -11.39 -0.14
CA TRP A 231 -12.83 -11.25 -1.58
C TRP A 231 -13.45 -9.97 -2.14
N ALA A 232 -14.58 -9.53 -1.60
CA ALA A 232 -15.17 -8.23 -1.95
C ALA A 232 -14.23 -7.07 -1.58
N VAL A 233 -13.62 -7.09 -0.39
CA VAL A 233 -12.63 -6.08 0.02
C VAL A 233 -11.39 -6.12 -0.89
N VAL A 234 -10.88 -7.30 -1.22
CA VAL A 234 -9.73 -7.46 -2.14
C VAL A 234 -10.05 -6.90 -3.53
N GLY A 235 -11.22 -7.22 -4.09
CA GLY A 235 -11.66 -6.71 -5.40
C GLY A 235 -11.87 -5.20 -5.39
N VAL A 236 -12.56 -4.68 -4.38
CA VAL A 236 -12.76 -3.24 -4.16
C VAL A 236 -11.41 -2.50 -4.07
N PHE A 237 -10.48 -3.05 -3.31
CA PHE A 237 -9.15 -2.46 -3.16
C PHE A 237 -8.34 -2.50 -4.46
N GLY A 238 -8.39 -3.61 -5.21
CA GLY A 238 -7.72 -3.71 -6.51
C GLY A 238 -8.23 -2.66 -7.50
N THR A 239 -9.57 -2.47 -7.58
CA THR A 239 -10.18 -1.42 -8.40
C THR A 239 -9.78 -0.02 -7.90
N ALA A 240 -9.78 0.21 -6.59
CA ALA A 240 -9.35 1.47 -6.01
C ALA A 240 -7.86 1.77 -6.31
N MET A 241 -7.01 0.74 -6.36
CA MET A 241 -5.60 0.89 -6.74
C MET A 241 -5.42 1.19 -8.24
N ALA A 242 -6.27 0.65 -9.11
CA ALA A 242 -6.29 1.04 -10.53
C ALA A 242 -6.75 2.49 -10.72
N LEU A 243 -7.71 2.96 -9.92
CA LEU A 243 -8.10 4.38 -9.86
C LEU A 243 -6.95 5.24 -9.31
N TYR A 244 -6.31 4.81 -8.22
CA TYR A 244 -5.15 5.49 -7.64
C TYR A 244 -4.01 5.64 -8.66
N ALA A 245 -3.75 4.61 -9.47
CA ALA A 245 -2.71 4.63 -10.50
C ALA A 245 -2.94 5.71 -11.57
N GLN A 246 -4.15 6.27 -11.67
CA GLN A 246 -4.42 7.42 -12.54
C GLN A 246 -3.72 8.70 -12.08
N SER A 247 -3.34 8.79 -10.81
CA SER A 247 -2.47 9.87 -10.32
C SER A 247 -1.10 9.86 -10.99
N MET A 248 -0.64 8.70 -11.46
CA MET A 248 0.69 8.50 -12.08
C MET A 248 0.64 8.41 -13.61
N SER A 249 -0.55 8.33 -14.22
CA SER A 249 -0.72 8.18 -15.67
C SER A 249 -1.72 9.17 -16.26
N GLY A 250 -3.01 9.04 -15.95
CA GLY A 250 -4.05 9.91 -16.48
C GLY A 250 -3.87 11.36 -16.05
N THR A 251 -3.48 11.60 -14.79
CA THR A 251 -3.25 12.98 -14.29
C THR A 251 -2.13 13.69 -15.05
N PRO A 252 -0.86 13.20 -15.10
CA PRO A 252 0.18 13.93 -15.81
C PRO A 252 -0.15 14.15 -17.28
N LEU A 253 -0.74 13.18 -17.99
CA LEU A 253 -1.18 13.35 -19.38
C LEU A 253 -2.27 14.43 -19.52
N SER A 254 -3.15 14.57 -18.54
CA SER A 254 -4.17 15.61 -18.54
C SER A 254 -3.59 17.00 -18.32
N LEU A 255 -2.48 17.10 -17.57
CA LEU A 255 -1.82 18.37 -17.27
C LEU A 255 -0.99 18.92 -18.44
N ASP A 256 -0.65 18.11 -19.44
CA ASP A 256 0.13 18.56 -20.62
C ASP A 256 -0.54 19.72 -21.38
N ARG A 257 -1.85 19.89 -21.25
CA ARG A 257 -2.62 21.02 -21.81
C ARG A 257 -2.49 22.32 -21.01
N ILE A 258 -1.89 22.28 -19.80
CA ILE A 258 -1.71 23.44 -18.92
C ILE A 258 -0.25 23.91 -19.06
N SER A 259 -0.05 25.21 -19.21
CA SER A 259 1.29 25.78 -19.22
C SER A 259 2.04 25.43 -17.92
N GLY A 260 3.22 24.81 -18.05
CA GLY A 260 4.00 24.32 -16.92
C GLY A 260 3.45 23.03 -16.29
N GLY A 261 2.68 22.20 -17.04
CA GLY A 261 2.04 20.98 -16.54
C GLY A 261 3.00 19.99 -15.91
N GLY A 262 4.19 19.82 -16.45
CA GLY A 262 5.21 18.95 -15.84
C GLY A 262 5.72 19.47 -14.49
N GLN A 263 5.90 20.78 -14.34
CA GLN A 263 6.26 21.39 -13.05
C GLN A 263 5.10 21.26 -12.05
N LEU A 264 3.88 21.52 -12.51
CA LEU A 264 2.67 21.35 -11.70
C LEU A 264 2.56 19.94 -11.18
N TYR A 265 2.81 18.90 -12.01
CA TYR A 265 2.77 17.51 -11.56
C TYR A 265 3.77 17.25 -10.42
N GLY A 266 5.00 17.77 -10.52
CA GLY A 266 5.97 17.71 -9.43
C GLY A 266 5.46 18.33 -8.12
N VAL A 267 4.80 19.50 -8.22
CA VAL A 267 4.15 20.17 -7.08
C VAL A 267 3.03 19.30 -6.49
N LEU A 268 2.21 18.68 -7.34
CA LEU A 268 1.11 17.80 -6.87
C LEU A 268 1.63 16.61 -6.07
N ILE A 269 2.70 15.95 -6.54
CA ILE A 269 3.32 14.83 -5.81
C ILE A 269 3.90 15.30 -4.47
N ALA A 270 4.54 16.48 -4.43
CA ALA A 270 5.04 17.03 -3.17
C ALA A 270 3.90 17.35 -2.19
N VAL A 271 2.81 17.96 -2.69
CA VAL A 271 1.60 18.25 -1.88
C VAL A 271 1.00 16.96 -1.32
N ASN A 272 0.88 15.90 -2.13
CA ASN A 272 0.39 14.60 -1.64
C ASN A 272 1.29 14.05 -0.51
N SER A 273 2.61 14.02 -0.71
CA SER A 273 3.55 13.51 0.28
C SER A 273 3.46 14.28 1.61
N ILE A 274 3.44 15.61 1.54
CA ILE A 274 3.29 16.48 2.74
C ILE A 274 1.94 16.22 3.40
N PHE A 275 0.86 16.10 2.62
CA PHE A 275 -0.48 15.86 3.13
C PHE A 275 -0.55 14.52 3.89
N ILE A 276 -0.03 13.45 3.30
CA ILE A 276 -0.02 12.11 3.93
C ILE A 276 0.76 12.16 5.26
N ILE A 277 1.98 12.70 5.25
CA ILE A 277 2.82 12.78 6.44
C ILE A 277 2.14 13.59 7.56
N ALA A 278 1.51 14.72 7.21
CA ALA A 278 0.93 15.63 8.20
C ALA A 278 -0.46 15.18 8.71
N PHE A 279 -1.29 14.62 7.83
CA PHE A 279 -2.72 14.46 8.10
C PHE A 279 -3.20 13.01 8.21
N GLU A 280 -2.42 12.00 7.83
CA GLU A 280 -2.91 10.61 7.85
C GLU A 280 -3.31 10.14 9.26
N LEU A 281 -2.50 10.40 10.29
CA LEU A 281 -2.85 10.05 11.67
C LEU A 281 -4.06 10.84 12.20
N PRO A 282 -4.10 12.19 12.12
CA PRO A 282 -5.29 12.95 12.51
C PRO A 282 -6.57 12.49 11.84
N LEU A 283 -6.53 12.24 10.52
CA LEU A 283 -7.67 11.73 9.76
C LEU A 283 -8.09 10.34 10.22
N THR A 284 -7.13 9.48 10.53
CA THR A 284 -7.40 8.14 11.05
C THR A 284 -8.15 8.21 12.38
N PHE A 285 -7.79 9.10 13.29
CA PHE A 285 -8.54 9.29 14.55
C PHE A 285 -9.98 9.75 14.34
N VAL A 286 -10.22 10.55 13.31
CA VAL A 286 -11.58 10.97 12.95
C VAL A 286 -12.35 9.82 12.29
N THR A 287 -11.74 9.13 11.32
CA THR A 287 -12.38 8.07 10.54
C THR A 287 -12.54 6.76 11.32
N SER A 288 -11.74 6.53 12.37
CA SER A 288 -11.92 5.37 13.27
C SER A 288 -13.27 5.35 14.00
N ARG A 289 -13.93 6.52 14.12
CA ARG A 289 -15.30 6.63 14.67
C ARG A 289 -16.38 6.24 13.68
N ILE A 290 -16.04 6.12 12.40
CA ILE A 290 -16.94 5.73 11.32
C ILE A 290 -16.78 4.21 11.11
N ARG A 291 -17.89 3.51 10.79
CA ARG A 291 -17.80 2.08 10.42
C ARG A 291 -16.86 1.92 9.23
N TRP A 292 -15.94 0.95 9.31
CA TRP A 292 -14.86 0.76 8.34
C TRP A 292 -15.32 0.72 6.88
N ASN A 293 -16.49 0.12 6.61
CA ASN A 293 -17.04 0.02 5.25
C ASN A 293 -17.48 1.37 4.67
N TYR A 294 -18.05 2.26 5.50
CA TYR A 294 -18.38 3.62 5.07
C TYR A 294 -17.13 4.46 4.87
N ALA A 295 -16.15 4.34 5.78
CA ALA A 295 -14.88 5.06 5.64
C ALA A 295 -14.12 4.59 4.38
N LEU A 296 -14.04 3.27 4.14
CA LEU A 296 -13.43 2.70 2.92
C LEU A 296 -14.14 3.21 1.66
N GLY A 297 -15.47 3.12 1.61
CA GLY A 297 -16.25 3.55 0.44
C GLY A 297 -16.16 5.04 0.18
N LEU A 298 -16.27 5.88 1.23
CA LEU A 298 -16.11 7.34 1.12
C LEU A 298 -14.70 7.71 0.64
N GLY A 299 -13.65 7.10 1.21
CA GLY A 299 -12.27 7.35 0.81
C GLY A 299 -12.04 7.05 -0.67
N ILE A 300 -12.55 5.93 -1.19
CA ILE A 300 -12.44 5.56 -2.61
C ILE A 300 -13.16 6.59 -3.50
N PHE A 301 -14.37 6.98 -3.14
CA PHE A 301 -15.13 7.98 -3.90
C PHE A 301 -14.43 9.32 -3.94
N VAL A 302 -13.95 9.80 -2.78
CA VAL A 302 -13.23 11.08 -2.66
C VAL A 302 -11.92 11.05 -3.47
N THR A 303 -11.22 9.91 -3.51
CA THR A 303 -10.02 9.70 -4.35
C THR A 303 -10.33 9.92 -5.84
N GLY A 304 -11.36 9.25 -6.37
CA GLY A 304 -11.72 9.38 -7.78
C GLY A 304 -12.25 10.77 -8.14
N LEU A 305 -13.04 11.39 -7.24
CA LEU A 305 -13.53 12.75 -7.42
C LEU A 305 -12.37 13.77 -7.44
N GLY A 306 -11.42 13.64 -6.52
CA GLY A 306 -10.24 14.50 -6.46
C GLY A 306 -9.37 14.40 -7.71
N LEU A 307 -9.15 13.18 -8.22
CA LEU A 307 -8.42 12.95 -9.47
C LEU A 307 -9.14 13.57 -10.67
N ALA A 308 -10.46 13.45 -10.75
CA ALA A 308 -11.25 14.03 -11.85
C ALA A 308 -11.23 15.56 -11.81
N ILE A 309 -11.36 16.17 -10.63
CA ILE A 309 -11.23 17.63 -10.48
C ILE A 309 -9.84 18.08 -10.92
N CYS A 310 -8.78 17.38 -10.53
CA CYS A 310 -7.42 17.66 -10.96
C CYS A 310 -7.27 17.48 -12.48
N GLY A 311 -7.70 16.34 -13.01
CA GLY A 311 -7.55 15.99 -14.42
C GLY A 311 -8.37 16.86 -15.39
N LEU A 312 -9.51 17.39 -14.97
CA LEU A 312 -10.33 18.35 -15.73
C LEU A 312 -9.96 19.81 -15.43
N GLY A 313 -9.17 20.06 -14.40
CA GLY A 313 -8.74 21.41 -14.01
C GLY A 313 -8.08 22.17 -15.15
N THR A 314 -8.30 23.46 -15.22
CA THR A 314 -7.72 24.37 -16.23
C THR A 314 -6.71 25.36 -15.63
N SER A 315 -6.55 25.33 -14.31
CA SER A 315 -5.61 26.18 -13.58
C SER A 315 -4.89 25.41 -12.49
N TRP A 316 -3.71 25.89 -12.11
CA TRP A 316 -2.91 25.30 -11.03
C TRP A 316 -3.70 25.15 -9.73
N THR A 317 -4.47 26.19 -9.37
CA THR A 317 -5.28 26.20 -8.14
C THR A 317 -6.29 25.06 -8.11
N VAL A 318 -7.02 24.86 -9.22
CA VAL A 318 -8.05 23.79 -9.32
C VAL A 318 -7.37 22.42 -9.27
N CYS A 319 -6.24 22.25 -9.98
CA CYS A 319 -5.51 20.97 -9.97
C CYS A 319 -4.96 20.64 -8.56
N ILE A 320 -4.39 21.63 -7.86
CA ILE A 320 -3.90 21.43 -6.48
C ILE A 320 -5.06 21.10 -5.54
N ALA A 321 -6.19 21.82 -5.63
CA ALA A 321 -7.36 21.52 -4.80
C ALA A 321 -7.90 20.09 -5.05
N GLY A 322 -8.00 19.67 -6.32
CA GLY A 322 -8.36 18.31 -6.70
C GLY A 322 -7.39 17.28 -6.14
N PHE A 323 -6.09 17.56 -6.21
CA PHE A 323 -5.08 16.62 -5.73
C PHE A 323 -5.00 16.54 -4.20
N VAL A 324 -5.29 17.63 -3.48
CA VAL A 324 -5.50 17.61 -2.02
C VAL A 324 -6.70 16.75 -1.65
N LEU A 325 -7.80 16.84 -2.41
CA LEU A 325 -8.97 16.00 -2.22
C LEU A 325 -8.65 14.52 -2.50
N PHE A 326 -7.88 14.22 -3.56
CA PHE A 326 -7.33 12.89 -3.83
C PHE A 326 -6.52 12.37 -2.64
N SER A 327 -5.59 13.19 -2.10
CA SER A 327 -4.75 12.81 -0.95
C SER A 327 -5.58 12.54 0.31
N LEU A 328 -6.67 13.30 0.52
CA LEU A 328 -7.63 13.05 1.59
C LEU A 328 -8.29 11.68 1.45
N GLY A 329 -8.78 11.35 0.25
CA GLY A 329 -9.38 10.06 -0.04
C GLY A 329 -8.39 8.90 0.18
N GLU A 330 -7.17 9.05 -0.31
CA GLU A 330 -6.07 8.09 -0.14
C GLU A 330 -5.78 7.81 1.34
N ALA A 331 -5.59 8.86 2.14
CA ALA A 331 -5.31 8.75 3.57
C ALA A 331 -6.43 8.03 4.35
N ILE A 332 -7.65 8.03 3.81
CA ILE A 332 -8.79 7.34 4.41
C ILE A 332 -8.84 5.87 3.96
N PHE A 333 -8.86 5.59 2.64
CA PHE A 333 -9.24 4.25 2.17
C PHE A 333 -8.14 3.21 2.32
N ILE A 334 -6.86 3.56 2.16
CA ILE A 334 -5.77 2.55 2.17
C ILE A 334 -5.62 1.91 3.55
N PRO A 335 -5.52 2.65 4.68
CA PRO A 335 -5.43 2.01 5.99
C PRO A 335 -6.69 1.24 6.36
N GLN A 336 -7.87 1.67 5.90
CA GLN A 336 -9.14 0.97 6.13
C GLN A 336 -9.19 -0.39 5.44
N ALA A 337 -8.66 -0.53 4.21
CA ALA A 337 -8.64 -1.80 3.49
C ALA A 337 -7.81 -2.87 4.23
N SER A 338 -6.59 -2.53 4.66
CA SER A 338 -5.73 -3.44 5.41
C SER A 338 -6.32 -3.81 6.78
N ALA A 339 -6.88 -2.84 7.49
CA ALA A 339 -7.57 -3.07 8.75
C ALA A 339 -8.84 -3.91 8.58
N ALA A 340 -9.59 -3.73 7.50
CA ALA A 340 -10.77 -4.56 7.18
C ALA A 340 -10.38 -6.03 6.98
N ILE A 341 -9.30 -6.32 6.24
CA ILE A 341 -8.76 -7.67 6.08
C ILE A 341 -8.41 -8.27 7.44
N ALA A 342 -7.68 -7.52 8.29
CA ALA A 342 -7.31 -8.00 9.62
C ALA A 342 -8.53 -8.32 10.52
N ARG A 343 -9.62 -7.56 10.38
CA ARG A 343 -10.88 -7.80 11.11
C ARG A 343 -11.69 -8.98 10.57
N LEU A 344 -11.56 -9.27 9.26
CA LEU A 344 -12.33 -10.30 8.57
C LEU A 344 -11.59 -11.64 8.48
N SER A 345 -10.30 -11.70 8.79
CA SER A 345 -9.48 -12.91 8.75
C SER A 345 -9.09 -13.39 10.13
N SER A 346 -8.85 -14.70 10.26
CA SER A 346 -8.15 -15.21 11.44
C SER A 346 -6.68 -14.76 11.37
N PRO A 347 -5.97 -14.63 12.51
CA PRO A 347 -4.56 -14.24 12.47
C PRO A 347 -3.66 -15.24 11.73
N SER A 348 -3.99 -16.53 11.68
CA SER A 348 -3.28 -17.49 10.83
C SER A 348 -3.49 -17.23 9.34
N GLU A 349 -4.65 -16.73 8.93
CA GLU A 349 -4.98 -16.39 7.53
C GLU A 349 -4.59 -14.96 7.16
N ASN A 350 -4.48 -14.05 8.15
CA ASN A 350 -4.23 -12.63 7.91
C ASN A 350 -3.02 -12.37 6.98
N PRO A 351 -1.83 -13.01 7.15
CA PRO A 351 -0.72 -12.80 6.24
C PRO A 351 -1.06 -13.15 4.78
N ARG A 352 -1.81 -14.23 4.57
CA ARG A 352 -2.25 -14.67 3.25
C ARG A 352 -3.19 -13.67 2.60
N TYR A 353 -4.19 -13.20 3.35
CA TYR A 353 -5.16 -12.22 2.83
C TYR A 353 -4.54 -10.83 2.63
N GLN A 354 -3.58 -10.40 3.46
CA GLN A 354 -2.77 -9.21 3.21
C GLN A 354 -1.91 -9.37 1.94
N GLY A 355 -1.42 -10.58 1.66
CA GLY A 355 -0.74 -10.91 0.41
C GLY A 355 -1.67 -10.76 -0.80
N TYR A 356 -2.94 -11.20 -0.71
CA TYR A 356 -3.93 -10.99 -1.77
C TYR A 356 -4.26 -9.50 -1.97
N LEU A 357 -4.34 -8.73 -0.89
CA LEU A 357 -4.53 -7.28 -0.96
C LEU A 357 -3.36 -6.61 -1.69
N SER A 358 -2.12 -6.99 -1.36
CA SER A 358 -0.90 -6.52 -2.06
C SER A 358 -0.86 -6.94 -3.53
N ALA A 359 -1.30 -8.16 -3.85
CA ALA A 359 -1.39 -8.61 -5.24
C ALA A 359 -2.44 -7.80 -6.01
N ALA A 360 -3.60 -7.53 -5.41
CA ALA A 360 -4.63 -6.67 -5.99
C ALA A 360 -4.12 -5.24 -6.24
N GLN A 361 -3.32 -4.69 -5.32
CA GLN A 361 -2.61 -3.43 -5.52
C GLN A 361 -1.66 -3.48 -6.72
N SER A 362 -0.84 -4.53 -6.81
CA SER A 362 0.12 -4.72 -7.91
C SER A 362 -0.58 -4.85 -9.27
N ILE A 363 -1.72 -5.53 -9.32
CA ILE A 363 -2.57 -5.63 -10.52
C ILE A 363 -3.11 -4.23 -10.88
N GLY A 364 -3.62 -3.48 -9.91
CA GLY A 364 -4.12 -2.13 -10.12
C GLY A 364 -3.06 -1.22 -10.72
N PHE A 365 -1.84 -1.26 -10.21
CA PHE A 365 -0.70 -0.50 -10.74
C PHE A 365 -0.19 -1.00 -12.10
N ALA A 366 -0.33 -2.28 -12.41
CA ALA A 366 0.05 -2.82 -13.71
C ALA A 366 -0.93 -2.41 -14.83
N VAL A 367 -2.24 -2.43 -14.52
CA VAL A 367 -3.31 -2.19 -15.50
C VAL A 367 -3.67 -0.69 -15.60
N GLY A 368 -3.63 0.01 -14.47
CA GLY A 368 -4.07 1.42 -14.35
C GLY A 368 -3.42 2.35 -15.36
N PRO A 369 -2.09 2.38 -15.51
CA PRO A 369 -1.43 3.29 -16.44
C PRO A 369 -1.86 3.15 -17.90
N GLY A 370 -2.07 1.93 -18.37
CA GLY A 370 -2.57 1.66 -19.72
C GLY A 370 -3.98 2.20 -19.95
N ILE A 371 -4.87 2.01 -18.97
CA ILE A 371 -6.24 2.56 -19.01
C ILE A 371 -6.20 4.08 -19.02
N GLY A 372 -5.34 4.70 -18.19
CA GLY A 372 -5.19 6.15 -18.13
C GLY A 372 -4.70 6.77 -19.44
N ALA A 373 -3.65 6.19 -20.02
CA ALA A 373 -3.13 6.67 -21.30
C ALA A 373 -4.17 6.53 -22.42
N PHE A 374 -4.82 5.39 -22.53
CA PHE A 374 -5.86 5.16 -23.53
C PHE A 374 -7.02 6.15 -23.37
N GLY A 375 -7.55 6.28 -22.15
CA GLY A 375 -8.74 7.10 -21.88
C GLY A 375 -8.51 8.58 -22.12
N VAL A 376 -7.42 9.14 -21.59
CA VAL A 376 -7.08 10.58 -21.76
C VAL A 376 -6.86 10.95 -23.22
N LEU A 377 -6.22 10.07 -24.01
CA LEU A 377 -5.93 10.32 -25.42
C LEU A 377 -7.17 10.23 -26.32
N HIS A 378 -8.21 9.47 -25.92
CA HIS A 378 -9.44 9.33 -26.71
C HIS A 378 -10.48 10.40 -26.36
N ASP A 379 -10.85 10.54 -25.10
CA ASP A 379 -11.80 11.55 -24.62
C ASP A 379 -11.55 11.86 -23.15
N LEU A 380 -10.95 13.00 -22.90
CA LEU A 380 -10.59 13.46 -21.56
C LEU A 380 -11.80 13.58 -20.63
N SER A 381 -12.90 14.13 -21.14
CA SER A 381 -14.10 14.41 -20.32
C SER A 381 -14.81 13.12 -19.95
N LEU A 382 -15.00 12.25 -20.93
CA LEU A 382 -15.63 10.93 -20.72
C LEU A 382 -14.78 10.08 -19.77
N TYR A 383 -13.45 10.09 -19.98
CA TYR A 383 -12.53 9.35 -19.14
C TYR A 383 -12.64 9.73 -17.66
N TRP A 384 -12.58 11.03 -17.33
CA TRP A 384 -12.69 11.48 -15.94
C TRP A 384 -14.10 11.30 -15.36
N ALA A 385 -15.15 11.41 -16.18
CA ALA A 385 -16.49 11.04 -15.75
C ALA A 385 -16.60 9.54 -15.37
N LEU A 386 -15.99 8.66 -16.17
CA LEU A 386 -15.91 7.23 -15.86
C LEU A 386 -15.09 6.95 -14.59
N VAL A 387 -14.00 7.66 -14.35
CA VAL A 387 -13.22 7.55 -13.10
C VAL A 387 -14.10 7.86 -11.88
N VAL A 388 -14.91 8.94 -11.93
CA VAL A 388 -15.86 9.29 -10.85
C VAL A 388 -16.94 8.21 -10.70
N GLN A 389 -17.53 7.73 -11.79
CA GLN A 389 -18.57 6.70 -11.73
C GLN A 389 -18.04 5.39 -11.16
N ILE A 390 -16.86 4.92 -11.63
CA ILE A 390 -16.23 3.70 -11.12
C ILE A 390 -15.88 3.86 -9.63
N SER A 391 -15.36 5.02 -9.21
CA SER A 391 -15.05 5.26 -7.81
C SER A 391 -16.29 5.28 -6.92
N PHE A 392 -17.40 5.83 -7.41
CA PHE A 392 -18.70 5.81 -6.72
C PHE A 392 -19.24 4.38 -6.58
N VAL A 393 -19.28 3.62 -7.68
CA VAL A 393 -19.75 2.23 -7.67
C VAL A 393 -18.88 1.36 -6.76
N THR A 394 -17.55 1.49 -6.86
CA THR A 394 -16.59 0.75 -6.02
C THR A 394 -16.78 1.11 -4.55
N GLY A 395 -16.97 2.39 -4.24
CA GLY A 395 -17.29 2.86 -2.89
C GLY A 395 -18.62 2.30 -2.37
N ALA A 396 -19.65 2.27 -3.19
CA ALA A 396 -20.95 1.68 -2.84
C ALA A 396 -20.83 0.16 -2.58
N VAL A 397 -20.07 -0.57 -3.39
CA VAL A 397 -19.79 -2.00 -3.16
C VAL A 397 -19.05 -2.21 -1.83
N ALA A 398 -18.09 -1.36 -1.49
CA ALA A 398 -17.40 -1.40 -0.20
C ALA A 398 -18.38 -1.25 0.98
N VAL A 399 -19.32 -0.31 0.87
CA VAL A 399 -20.37 -0.09 1.89
C VAL A 399 -21.23 -1.35 2.05
N VAL A 400 -21.71 -1.91 0.94
CA VAL A 400 -22.58 -3.11 0.95
C VAL A 400 -21.85 -4.33 1.50
N ALA A 401 -20.58 -4.54 1.12
CA ALA A 401 -19.76 -5.64 1.62
C ALA A 401 -19.59 -5.63 3.15
N GLY A 402 -19.69 -4.44 3.78
CA GLY A 402 -19.63 -4.29 5.23
C GLY A 402 -20.96 -4.44 5.96
N VAL A 403 -22.10 -4.49 5.25
CA VAL A 403 -23.42 -4.62 5.89
C VAL A 403 -23.63 -6.06 6.35
N ASN A 404 -23.71 -6.26 7.66
CA ASN A 404 -24.03 -7.56 8.26
C ASN A 404 -25.54 -7.64 8.46
N LYS A 405 -26.24 -8.48 7.70
CA LYS A 405 -27.70 -8.67 7.81
C LYS A 405 -28.13 -9.35 9.12
N ASN A 406 -27.19 -9.98 9.86
CA ASN A 406 -27.52 -10.87 10.99
C ASN A 406 -26.90 -10.44 12.34
N ARG A 407 -26.62 -9.16 12.59
CA ARG A 407 -26.27 -8.72 13.96
C ARG A 407 -27.35 -7.81 14.52
N SER A 408 -28.05 -8.32 15.54
CA SER A 408 -28.65 -7.56 16.61
C SER A 408 -27.65 -6.55 17.21
N PRO A 409 -28.10 -5.40 17.79
CA PRO A 409 -27.25 -4.28 18.19
C PRO A 409 -26.34 -4.50 19.41
N GLU A 410 -26.03 -5.70 19.83
CA GLU A 410 -25.51 -6.00 21.19
C GLU A 410 -23.99 -6.08 21.37
N TYR A 411 -23.16 -5.73 20.36
CA TYR A 411 -21.71 -5.66 20.57
C TYR A 411 -21.11 -4.34 20.11
N VAL A 412 -21.52 -3.25 20.77
CA VAL A 412 -20.81 -1.97 20.84
C VAL A 412 -20.63 -1.67 22.33
N ARG A 413 -19.57 -2.22 22.90
CA ARG A 413 -18.92 -1.68 24.12
C ARG A 413 -17.43 -1.89 24.03
#